data_43e9da37453af9726f08861c6ea17cb0
#
_entry.id   43e9da37453af9726f08861c6ea17cb0
#
_cell.length_a   1.000
_cell.length_b   1.000
_cell.length_c   1.000
_cell.angle_alpha   90.00
_cell.angle_beta   90.00
_cell.angle_gamma   90.00
#
_symmetry.space_group_name_H-M   'P 1'
#
loop_
_entity.id
_entity.type
_entity.pdbx_description
1 polymer ?
#
loop_
_entity_poly.entity_id
_entity_poly.type
_entity_poly.pdbx_seq_one_letter_code
_entity_poly.pdbx_strand_id
1 'polypeptide(L)'
;MQKCRISLWQVFREHHYLNSKLGAGIRCYVGVYQGRPVGFIAVAHRRMKSNYYLVSRLVVLPDFQGIGIGKRLLNFIAEHYAKEMPELPFNLLTSNPQLVRSNLDNWRIKRAGHGSSGRNDSRINRELVNSNSKLRLSVTLQYNPKHKASGA
;
A
#
# COMPACT_ATOMS: atom_id res chain seq x y z
N MET A 1 -1.72 -13.93 -8.12
CA MET A 1 -2.28 -13.24 -6.94
C MET A 1 -3.76 -13.53 -6.84
N GLN A 2 -4.28 -13.70 -5.63
CA GLN A 2 -5.70 -14.01 -5.40
C GLN A 2 -6.24 -13.23 -4.20
N LYS A 3 -7.54 -12.97 -4.20
CA LYS A 3 -8.22 -12.35 -3.06
C LYS A 3 -8.21 -13.29 -1.86
N CYS A 4 -7.98 -12.78 -0.66
CA CYS A 4 -7.91 -13.57 0.55
C CYS A 4 -8.72 -12.94 1.70
N ARG A 5 -8.89 -13.71 2.78
CA ARG A 5 -9.53 -13.22 4.00
C ARG A 5 -8.57 -12.32 4.79
N ILE A 6 -9.13 -11.35 5.50
CA ILE A 6 -8.37 -10.43 6.36
C ILE A 6 -7.57 -11.17 7.46
N SER A 7 -8.04 -12.34 7.89
CA SER A 7 -7.35 -13.18 8.88
C SER A 7 -5.94 -13.60 8.45
N LEU A 8 -5.68 -13.67 7.13
CA LEU A 8 -4.36 -13.99 6.62
C LEU A 8 -3.31 -12.92 6.97
N TRP A 9 -3.73 -11.71 7.32
CA TRP A 9 -2.87 -10.65 7.83
C TRP A 9 -2.03 -11.09 9.01
N GLN A 10 -2.52 -11.99 9.86
CA GLN A 10 -1.78 -12.48 11.02
C GLN A 10 -0.44 -13.13 10.65
N VAL A 11 -0.35 -13.75 9.48
CA VAL A 11 0.89 -14.37 8.98
C VAL A 11 1.92 -13.31 8.58
N PHE A 12 1.48 -12.14 8.13
CA PHE A 12 2.35 -11.10 7.59
C PHE A 12 2.63 -9.95 8.55
N ARG A 13 1.81 -9.78 9.58
CA ARG A 13 1.84 -8.62 10.47
C ARG A 13 3.18 -8.39 11.17
N GLU A 14 3.89 -9.45 11.49
CA GLU A 14 5.18 -9.38 12.18
C GLU A 14 6.28 -8.80 11.28
N HIS A 15 6.12 -8.91 9.98
CA HIS A 15 7.06 -8.42 8.99
C HIS A 15 6.74 -7.00 8.47
N HIS A 16 5.72 -6.38 9.01
CA HIS A 16 5.33 -5.02 8.63
C HIS A 16 5.65 -4.04 9.76
N TYR A 17 6.25 -2.90 9.40
CA TYR A 17 6.63 -1.86 10.35
C TYR A 17 5.47 -1.25 11.15
N LEU A 18 4.24 -1.34 10.63
CA LEU A 18 3.01 -1.00 11.32
C LEU A 18 2.28 -2.28 11.72
N ASN A 19 2.59 -2.82 12.88
CA ASN A 19 1.97 -4.02 13.44
C ASN A 19 0.58 -3.74 14.02
N SER A 20 -0.25 -2.98 13.31
CA SER A 20 -1.61 -2.62 13.73
C SER A 20 -2.65 -3.50 13.04
N LYS A 21 -3.81 -3.62 13.67
CA LYS A 21 -4.97 -4.25 13.04
C LYS A 21 -5.36 -3.54 11.76
N LEU A 22 -5.85 -4.28 10.79
CA LEU A 22 -6.44 -3.72 9.59
C LEU A 22 -7.82 -3.14 9.92
N GLY A 23 -8.12 -1.97 9.36
CA GLY A 23 -9.41 -1.32 9.51
C GLY A 23 -10.54 -2.06 8.78
N ALA A 24 -11.78 -1.66 9.05
CA ALA A 24 -12.94 -2.17 8.33
C ALA A 24 -12.94 -1.73 6.86
N GLY A 25 -13.59 -2.53 5.99
CA GLY A 25 -13.72 -2.21 4.57
C GLY A 25 -12.46 -2.39 3.74
N ILE A 26 -11.45 -3.09 4.27
CA ILE A 26 -10.21 -3.39 3.56
C ILE A 26 -10.37 -4.68 2.75
N ARG A 27 -9.90 -4.65 1.51
CA ARG A 27 -9.79 -5.82 0.63
C ARG A 27 -8.36 -6.35 0.66
N CYS A 28 -8.22 -7.65 0.91
CA CYS A 28 -6.93 -8.30 1.05
C CYS A 28 -6.64 -9.22 -0.13
N TYR A 29 -5.39 -9.24 -0.53
CA TYR A 29 -4.88 -10.08 -1.61
C TYR A 29 -3.57 -10.72 -1.19
N VAL A 30 -3.34 -11.94 -1.66
CA VAL A 30 -2.13 -12.70 -1.39
C VAL A 30 -1.45 -13.11 -2.69
N GLY A 31 -0.15 -12.92 -2.75
CA GLY A 31 0.70 -13.53 -3.76
C GLY A 31 1.12 -14.92 -3.31
N VAL A 32 0.94 -15.91 -4.17
CA VAL A 32 1.29 -17.31 -3.91
C VAL A 32 2.36 -17.74 -4.90
N TYR A 33 3.38 -18.39 -4.41
CA TYR A 33 4.43 -19.02 -5.21
C TYR A 33 4.64 -20.45 -4.74
N GLN A 34 4.54 -21.41 -5.66
CA GLN A 34 4.64 -22.85 -5.37
C GLN A 34 3.74 -23.30 -4.19
N GLY A 35 2.49 -22.84 -4.19
CA GLY A 35 1.50 -23.18 -3.16
C GLY A 35 1.69 -22.46 -1.81
N ARG A 36 2.70 -21.60 -1.67
CA ARG A 36 2.99 -20.88 -0.42
C ARG A 36 2.70 -19.39 -0.54
N PRO A 37 2.10 -18.75 0.48
CA PRO A 37 1.94 -17.31 0.50
C PRO A 37 3.31 -16.63 0.62
N VAL A 38 3.61 -15.70 -0.27
CA VAL A 38 4.90 -15.00 -0.31
C VAL A 38 4.78 -13.50 -0.12
N GLY A 39 3.61 -12.94 -0.39
CA GLY A 39 3.36 -11.51 -0.22
C GLY A 39 1.89 -11.22 0.03
N PHE A 40 1.63 -10.11 0.68
CA PHE A 40 0.30 -9.67 1.09
C PHE A 40 0.12 -8.19 0.74
N ILE A 41 -1.04 -7.85 0.21
CA ILE A 41 -1.41 -6.47 -0.05
C ILE A 41 -2.85 -6.21 0.42
N ALA A 42 -3.03 -5.11 1.12
CA ALA A 42 -4.33 -4.67 1.60
C ALA A 42 -4.68 -3.32 0.98
N VAL A 43 -5.86 -3.22 0.42
CA VAL A 43 -6.38 -2.03 -0.25
C VAL A 43 -7.58 -1.50 0.49
N ALA A 44 -7.50 -0.24 0.91
CA ALA A 44 -8.58 0.50 1.53
C ALA A 44 -9.28 1.38 0.49
N HIS A 45 -10.60 1.46 0.59
CA HIS A 45 -11.40 2.45 -0.15
C HIS A 45 -11.61 3.67 0.76
N ARG A 46 -11.07 4.82 0.36
CA ARG A 46 -11.22 6.08 1.09
C ARG A 46 -12.33 6.91 0.45
N ARG A 47 -13.44 7.05 1.17
CA ARG A 47 -14.62 7.85 0.77
C ARG A 47 -14.69 9.09 1.66
N MET A 48 -13.89 10.08 1.31
CA MET A 48 -13.88 11.38 2.01
C MET A 48 -14.14 12.49 0.97
N LYS A 49 -13.62 13.69 1.18
CA LYS A 49 -13.67 14.78 0.20
C LYS A 49 -13.16 14.37 -1.18
N SER A 50 -12.17 13.48 -1.22
CA SER A 50 -11.70 12.79 -2.41
C SER A 50 -11.94 11.29 -2.27
N ASN A 51 -12.48 10.68 -3.32
CA ASN A 51 -12.78 9.27 -3.40
C ASN A 51 -11.63 8.56 -4.12
N TYR A 52 -10.95 7.61 -3.45
CA TYR A 52 -9.79 6.92 -4.03
C TYR A 52 -9.51 5.60 -3.31
N TYR A 53 -8.76 4.74 -3.98
CA TYR A 53 -8.18 3.55 -3.38
C TYR A 53 -6.76 3.81 -2.87
N LEU A 54 -6.43 3.20 -1.74
CA LEU A 54 -5.12 3.34 -1.11
C LEU A 54 -4.58 1.97 -0.71
N VAL A 55 -3.34 1.68 -1.11
CA VAL A 55 -2.61 0.54 -0.55
C VAL A 55 -2.32 0.84 0.92
N SER A 56 -2.97 0.09 1.79
CA SER A 56 -2.87 0.23 3.25
C SER A 56 -1.71 -0.58 3.82
N ARG A 57 -1.45 -1.75 3.26
CA ARG A 57 -0.35 -2.64 3.63
C ARG A 57 0.22 -3.31 2.40
N LEU A 58 1.53 -3.43 2.36
CA LEU A 58 2.27 -4.24 1.40
C LEU A 58 3.39 -4.93 2.17
N VAL A 59 3.37 -6.26 2.17
CA VAL A 59 4.37 -7.07 2.86
C VAL A 59 4.82 -8.18 1.94
N VAL A 60 6.13 -8.39 1.87
CA VAL A 60 6.75 -9.56 1.25
C VAL A 60 7.51 -10.29 2.34
N LEU A 61 7.35 -11.60 2.43
CA LEU A 61 8.06 -12.40 3.43
C LEU A 61 9.59 -12.30 3.23
N PRO A 62 10.40 -12.36 4.31
CA PRO A 62 11.84 -12.10 4.25
C PRO A 62 12.58 -12.91 3.19
N ASP A 63 12.27 -14.19 3.04
CA ASP A 63 12.92 -15.09 2.08
C ASP A 63 12.65 -14.73 0.61
N PHE A 64 11.68 -13.87 0.36
CA PHE A 64 11.24 -13.46 -0.98
C PHE A 64 11.48 -11.97 -1.26
N GLN A 65 12.12 -11.26 -0.34
CA GLN A 65 12.46 -9.86 -0.52
C GLN A 65 13.67 -9.70 -1.47
N GLY A 66 13.78 -8.51 -2.08
CA GLY A 66 14.93 -8.16 -2.92
C GLY A 66 14.88 -8.67 -4.37
N ILE A 67 13.89 -9.50 -4.72
CA ILE A 67 13.74 -10.05 -6.09
C ILE A 67 12.55 -9.45 -6.87
N GLY A 68 12.01 -8.34 -6.39
CA GLY A 68 10.98 -7.56 -7.09
C GLY A 68 9.54 -8.04 -6.91
N ILE A 69 9.28 -8.97 -5.99
CA ILE A 69 7.91 -9.47 -5.74
C ILE A 69 6.98 -8.36 -5.28
N GLY A 70 7.41 -7.50 -4.37
CA GLY A 70 6.59 -6.36 -3.89
C GLY A 70 6.18 -5.44 -5.02
N LYS A 71 7.09 -5.11 -5.91
CA LYS A 71 6.83 -4.29 -7.11
C LYS A 71 5.81 -4.96 -8.05
N ARG A 72 5.96 -6.26 -8.28
CA ARG A 72 5.02 -7.03 -9.11
C ARG A 72 3.63 -7.11 -8.52
N LEU A 73 3.51 -7.36 -7.21
CA LEU A 73 2.23 -7.37 -6.51
C LEU A 73 1.55 -6.00 -6.60
N LEU A 74 2.31 -4.93 -6.37
CA LEU A 74 1.81 -3.56 -6.41
C LEU A 74 1.28 -3.19 -7.80
N ASN A 75 2.06 -3.46 -8.85
CA ASN A 75 1.64 -3.17 -10.23
C ASN A 75 0.44 -4.01 -10.64
N PHE A 76 0.42 -5.29 -10.30
CA PHE A 76 -0.71 -6.17 -10.61
C PHE A 76 -2.02 -5.66 -9.98
N ILE A 77 -1.99 -5.27 -8.70
CA ILE A 77 -3.19 -4.78 -8.04
C ILE A 77 -3.62 -3.41 -8.58
N ALA A 78 -2.67 -2.54 -8.89
CA ALA A 78 -2.95 -1.24 -9.47
C ALA A 78 -3.61 -1.36 -10.86
N GLU A 79 -3.12 -2.25 -11.71
CA GLU A 79 -3.75 -2.55 -13.00
C GLU A 79 -5.15 -3.12 -12.86
N HIS A 80 -5.35 -4.04 -11.89
CA HIS A 80 -6.67 -4.60 -11.60
C HIS A 80 -7.68 -3.49 -11.25
N TYR A 81 -7.32 -2.59 -10.34
CA TYR A 81 -8.20 -1.49 -9.95
C TYR A 81 -8.37 -0.45 -11.07
N ALA A 82 -7.35 -0.19 -11.86
CA ALA A 82 -7.45 0.71 -13.00
C ALA A 82 -8.39 0.19 -14.10
N LYS A 83 -8.54 -1.13 -14.24
CA LYS A 83 -9.50 -1.74 -15.16
C LYS A 83 -10.91 -1.78 -14.60
N GLU A 84 -11.07 -2.15 -13.31
CA GLU A 84 -12.37 -2.28 -12.67
C GLU A 84 -13.01 -0.92 -12.30
N MET A 85 -12.19 0.04 -11.92
CA MET A 85 -12.62 1.36 -11.42
C MET A 85 -11.75 2.48 -11.99
N PRO A 86 -11.78 2.70 -13.33
CA PRO A 86 -10.88 3.62 -14.01
C PRO A 86 -11.05 5.10 -13.60
N GLU A 87 -12.21 5.45 -13.07
CA GLU A 87 -12.54 6.82 -12.61
C GLU A 87 -11.94 7.15 -11.23
N LEU A 88 -11.52 6.14 -10.46
CA LEU A 88 -10.99 6.35 -9.12
C LEU A 88 -9.46 6.27 -9.09
N PRO A 89 -8.80 7.27 -8.50
CA PRO A 89 -7.35 7.22 -8.29
C PRO A 89 -6.94 6.03 -7.43
N PHE A 90 -5.83 5.40 -7.78
CA PHE A 90 -5.19 4.35 -7.00
C PHE A 90 -3.85 4.84 -6.46
N ASN A 91 -3.73 4.92 -5.16
CA ASN A 91 -2.60 5.54 -4.46
C ASN A 91 -1.85 4.54 -3.58
N LEU A 92 -0.58 4.82 -3.37
CA LEU A 92 0.29 4.17 -2.39
C LEU A 92 0.91 5.25 -1.50
N LEU A 93 0.75 5.11 -0.19
CA LEU A 93 1.47 5.91 0.79
C LEU A 93 2.58 5.04 1.38
N THR A 94 3.81 5.46 1.23
CA THR A 94 4.98 4.73 1.72
C THR A 94 6.03 5.64 2.34
N SER A 95 6.71 5.14 3.36
CA SER A 95 7.93 5.72 3.91
C SER A 95 9.16 4.83 3.66
N ASN A 96 9.01 3.77 2.87
CA ASN A 96 10.11 2.89 2.50
C ASN A 96 10.94 3.51 1.35
N PRO A 97 12.19 3.94 1.62
CA PRO A 97 13.02 4.59 0.60
C PRO A 97 13.38 3.65 -0.56
N GLN A 98 13.49 2.35 -0.31
CA GLN A 98 13.77 1.37 -1.38
C GLN A 98 12.63 1.32 -2.39
N LEU A 99 11.40 1.35 -1.92
CA LEU A 99 10.23 1.33 -2.79
C LEU A 99 10.13 2.63 -3.61
N VAL A 100 10.40 3.77 -2.99
CA VAL A 100 10.40 5.08 -3.67
C VAL A 100 11.50 5.15 -4.73
N ARG A 101 12.69 4.63 -4.44
CA ARG A 101 13.84 4.62 -5.36
C ARG A 101 13.76 3.55 -6.44
N SER A 102 12.88 2.57 -6.31
CA SER A 102 12.80 1.42 -7.22
C SER A 102 12.28 1.76 -8.62
N ASN A 103 12.07 3.04 -8.92
CA ASN A 103 11.56 3.53 -10.20
C ASN A 103 10.35 2.71 -10.67
N LEU A 104 9.25 2.87 -9.94
CA LEU A 104 8.00 2.18 -10.26
C LEU A 104 7.43 2.73 -11.56
N ASP A 105 7.53 1.95 -12.64
CA ASP A 105 6.86 2.26 -13.90
C ASP A 105 5.37 2.46 -13.69
N ASN A 106 4.78 3.42 -14.37
CA ASN A 106 3.37 3.79 -14.24
C ASN A 106 2.97 4.41 -12.89
N TRP A 107 3.93 4.79 -12.07
CA TRP A 107 3.68 5.50 -10.82
C TRP A 107 4.33 6.89 -10.84
N ARG A 108 3.61 7.87 -10.35
CA ARG A 108 4.12 9.24 -10.21
C ARG A 108 4.06 9.67 -8.76
N ILE A 109 5.03 10.45 -8.33
CA ILE A 109 5.00 11.11 -7.01
C ILE A 109 3.93 12.20 -7.05
N LYS A 110 2.93 12.07 -6.17
CA LYS A 110 1.88 13.06 -6.01
C LYS A 110 2.21 14.04 -4.89
N ARG A 111 2.79 13.53 -3.80
CA ARG A 111 3.15 14.32 -2.63
C ARG A 111 4.32 13.65 -1.91
N ALA A 112 5.24 14.46 -1.42
CA ALA A 112 6.29 14.05 -0.49
C ALA A 112 6.30 15.02 0.69
N GLY A 113 6.54 14.52 1.90
CA GLY A 113 6.63 15.33 3.11
C GLY A 113 6.31 14.56 4.37
N HIS A 114 6.40 15.25 5.51
CA HIS A 114 5.94 14.69 6.77
C HIS A 114 4.41 14.65 6.80
N GLY A 115 3.85 13.63 7.45
CA GLY A 115 2.41 13.52 7.63
C GLY A 115 1.87 14.79 8.31
N SER A 116 0.86 15.40 7.71
CA SER A 116 0.14 16.48 8.39
C SER A 116 -0.49 15.94 9.66
N SER A 117 -0.39 16.70 10.74
CA SER A 117 -1.15 16.42 11.95
C SER A 117 -2.64 16.45 11.61
N GLY A 118 -3.21 15.30 11.35
CA GLY A 118 -4.65 15.17 11.41
C GLY A 118 -5.12 15.69 12.76
N ARG A 119 -6.29 16.32 12.77
CA ARG A 119 -6.95 16.92 13.94
C ARG A 119 -6.57 16.26 15.25
N ASN A 120 -6.25 17.07 16.26
CA ASN A 120 -6.24 16.69 17.65
C ASN A 120 -7.65 16.27 18.07
N ASP A 121 -8.10 15.14 17.58
CA ASP A 121 -9.32 14.54 18.06
C ASP A 121 -8.92 13.62 19.21
N SER A 122 -9.17 14.10 20.42
CA SER A 122 -8.93 13.40 21.69
C SER A 122 -9.67 12.06 21.81
N ARG A 123 -10.44 11.70 20.80
CA ARG A 123 -11.19 10.45 20.67
C ARG A 123 -10.50 9.41 19.79
N ILE A 124 -9.33 9.71 19.26
CA ILE A 124 -8.59 8.74 18.43
C ILE A 124 -7.99 7.69 19.37
N ASN A 125 -8.51 6.49 19.23
CA ASN A 125 -8.12 5.29 19.92
C ASN A 125 -6.59 5.16 20.03
N ARG A 126 -6.06 4.85 21.21
CA ARG A 126 -4.62 4.64 21.48
C ARG A 126 -3.96 3.68 20.48
N GLU A 127 -4.72 2.78 19.87
CA GLU A 127 -4.25 1.86 18.83
C GLU A 127 -3.82 2.56 17.53
N LEU A 128 -4.32 3.77 17.25
CA LEU A 128 -3.95 4.55 16.07
C LEU A 128 -2.74 5.47 16.32
N VAL A 129 -2.31 5.66 17.54
CA VAL A 129 -1.14 6.49 17.88
C VAL A 129 0.14 5.92 17.28
N ASN A 130 0.26 4.59 17.22
CA ASN A 130 1.41 3.91 16.62
C ASN A 130 1.45 3.97 15.08
N SER A 131 0.35 4.41 14.45
CA SER A 131 0.29 4.64 13.00
C SER A 131 0.57 6.09 12.59
N ASN A 132 0.93 6.93 13.55
CA ASN A 132 1.14 8.36 13.32
C ASN A 132 2.40 8.60 12.49
N SER A 133 2.22 9.15 11.29
CA SER A 133 3.30 9.48 10.35
C SER A 133 3.91 10.88 10.55
N LYS A 134 3.58 11.59 11.63
CA LYS A 134 4.01 12.98 11.86
C LYS A 134 5.52 13.18 11.79
N LEU A 135 6.29 12.19 12.25
CA LEU A 135 7.75 12.26 12.33
C LEU A 135 8.47 11.52 11.19
N ARG A 136 7.72 10.89 10.28
CA ARG A 136 8.28 10.14 9.15
C ARG A 136 8.06 10.86 7.84
N LEU A 137 9.13 10.97 7.06
CA LEU A 137 9.00 11.36 5.66
C LEU A 137 8.21 10.28 4.93
N SER A 138 7.09 10.65 4.33
CA SER A 138 6.27 9.76 3.54
C SER A 138 6.04 10.31 2.14
N VAL A 139 5.92 9.41 1.19
CA VAL A 139 5.69 9.73 -0.22
C VAL A 139 4.36 9.10 -0.65
N THR A 140 3.51 9.91 -1.25
CA THR A 140 2.30 9.42 -1.93
C THR A 140 2.59 9.27 -3.40
N LEU A 141 2.49 8.03 -3.87
CA LEU A 141 2.57 7.66 -5.28
C LEU A 141 1.17 7.42 -5.82
N GLN A 142 0.91 7.84 -7.04
CA GLN A 142 -0.34 7.59 -7.74
C GLN A 142 -0.06 6.78 -9.00
N TYR A 143 -0.84 5.71 -9.18
CA TYR A 143 -0.79 4.90 -10.40
C TYR A 143 -1.32 5.66 -11.60
N ASN A 144 -0.55 5.67 -12.68
CA ASN A 144 -0.91 6.27 -13.95
C ASN A 144 -0.48 5.35 -15.09
N PRO A 145 -1.39 4.56 -15.67
CA PRO A 145 -1.06 3.59 -16.71
C PRO A 145 -0.49 4.19 -18.00
N LYS A 146 -0.65 5.51 -18.20
CA LYS A 146 -0.10 6.23 -19.35
C LYS A 146 1.29 6.79 -19.10
N HIS A 147 1.77 6.74 -17.88
CA HIS A 147 3.10 7.24 -17.51
C HIS A 147 4.12 6.13 -17.71
N LYS A 148 4.59 5.95 -18.93
CA LYS A 148 5.87 5.26 -19.13
C LYS A 148 6.94 6.19 -18.58
N ALA A 149 7.75 5.68 -17.64
CA ALA A 149 8.91 6.43 -17.19
C ALA A 149 9.71 6.87 -18.41
N SER A 150 9.76 8.17 -18.67
CA SER A 150 10.62 8.75 -19.69
C SER A 150 12.05 8.55 -19.23
N GLY A 151 12.76 7.62 -19.84
CA GLY A 151 14.15 7.36 -19.54
C GLY A 151 14.45 5.88 -19.56
N ALA A 152 14.33 5.31 -20.71
CA ALA A 152 15.15 4.17 -21.03
C ALA A 152 16.49 4.69 -21.50
#